data_18bbb0fdb207a1a1ec0696f07c6f9741
#
_entry.id   18bbb0fdb207a1a1ec0696f07c6f9741
#
_cell.length_a   1.000
_cell.length_b   1.000
_cell.length_c   1.000
_cell.angle_alpha   90.00
_cell.angle_beta   90.00
_cell.angle_gamma   90.00
#
_symmetry.space_group_name_H-M   'P 1'
#
loop_
_entity.id
_entity.type
_entity.pdbx_description
1 polymer ?
#
loop_
_entity_poly.entity_id
_entity_poly.type
_entity_poly.pdbx_seq_one_letter_code
_entity_poly.pdbx_strand_id
1 'polypeptide(L)'
;MLVTIYTEESLDKFRFMNKTSIAKVVLAYSGGLDTSVIVKWLQETYGCEVITFTADIGQGNEIEPARKKAQDLGVRQIFIEDLKEEFVRDFVFPMFRANTIYENEYMLGTSIARPLISKRLVEIA
;
A
#
# COMPACT_ATOMS: atom_id res chain seq x y z
N MET A 1 -0.71 -1.66 4.78
CA MET A 1 -2.08 -2.14 4.59
C MET A 1 -2.06 -3.16 3.46
N LEU A 2 -2.51 -4.36 3.71
CA LEU A 2 -2.62 -5.43 2.71
C LEU A 2 -4.03 -5.34 2.12
N VAL A 3 -4.14 -5.16 0.81
CA VAL A 3 -5.43 -5.27 0.12
C VAL A 3 -5.35 -6.48 -0.79
N THR A 4 -6.12 -7.49 -0.44
CA THR A 4 -6.39 -8.64 -1.31
C THR A 4 -7.83 -8.48 -1.76
N ILE A 5 -8.08 -8.43 -3.07
CA ILE A 5 -9.42 -8.25 -3.61
C ILE A 5 -10.04 -9.61 -3.86
N TYR A 6 -11.24 -9.79 -3.31
CA TYR A 6 -12.07 -10.96 -3.55
C TYR A 6 -13.38 -10.53 -4.19
N THR A 7 -13.84 -11.26 -5.21
CA THR A 7 -15.24 -11.21 -5.66
C THR A 7 -16.12 -11.97 -4.66
N GLU A 8 -17.43 -11.71 -4.61
CA GLU A 8 -18.35 -12.45 -3.70
C GLU A 8 -18.22 -13.96 -3.83
N GLU A 9 -17.99 -14.46 -5.04
CA GLU A 9 -17.75 -15.88 -5.33
C GLU A 9 -16.42 -16.40 -4.74
N SER A 10 -15.46 -15.50 -4.49
CA SER A 10 -14.16 -15.82 -3.88
C SER A 10 -14.17 -15.74 -2.36
N LEU A 11 -15.12 -15.03 -1.74
CA LEU A 11 -15.24 -14.93 -0.28
C LEU A 11 -15.62 -16.28 0.36
N ASP A 12 -16.48 -17.05 -0.29
CA ASP A 12 -16.82 -18.41 0.15
C ASP A 12 -15.65 -19.40 -0.05
N LYS A 13 -14.88 -19.22 -1.12
CA LYS A 13 -13.62 -19.95 -1.34
C LYS A 13 -12.55 -19.59 -0.33
N PHE A 14 -12.49 -18.32 0.11
CA PHE A 14 -11.48 -17.84 1.07
C PHE A 14 -11.58 -18.54 2.44
N ARG A 15 -12.78 -18.88 2.86
CA ARG A 15 -13.04 -19.56 4.14
C ARG A 15 -12.42 -20.99 4.18
N PHE A 16 -12.11 -21.55 3.01
CA PHE A 16 -11.55 -22.89 2.83
C PHE A 16 -10.22 -22.94 2.08
N MET A 17 -9.63 -21.77 1.72
CA MET A 17 -8.39 -21.75 0.96
C MET A 17 -7.19 -22.19 1.80
N ASN A 18 -6.57 -23.28 1.39
CA ASN A 18 -5.23 -23.64 1.81
C ASN A 18 -4.25 -22.51 1.46
N LYS A 19 -3.28 -22.24 2.34
CA LYS A 19 -2.20 -21.24 2.17
C LYS A 19 -1.49 -21.33 0.80
N THR A 20 -1.60 -22.46 0.12
CA THR A 20 -0.93 -22.78 -1.15
C THR A 20 -1.62 -22.22 -2.41
N SER A 21 -2.73 -21.52 -2.29
CA SER A 21 -3.50 -21.04 -3.46
C SER A 21 -3.29 -19.56 -3.80
N ILE A 22 -2.55 -18.80 -2.98
CA ILE A 22 -2.26 -17.38 -3.23
C ILE A 22 -1.08 -17.29 -4.19
N ALA A 23 -1.32 -16.86 -5.43
CA ALA A 23 -0.28 -16.75 -6.45
C ALA A 23 0.47 -15.41 -6.38
N LYS A 24 -0.27 -14.31 -6.14
CA LYS A 24 0.28 -12.95 -6.11
C LYS A 24 -0.35 -12.13 -4.99
N VAL A 25 0.43 -11.19 -4.44
CA VAL A 25 0.00 -10.21 -3.43
C VAL A 25 0.51 -8.83 -3.80
N VAL A 26 -0.35 -7.84 -3.82
CA VAL A 26 0.05 -6.43 -3.92
C VAL A 26 0.15 -5.84 -2.52
N LEU A 27 1.33 -5.31 -2.18
CA LEU A 27 1.64 -4.77 -0.86
C LEU A 27 1.91 -3.26 -0.95
N ALA A 28 1.20 -2.47 -0.15
CA ALA A 28 1.60 -1.08 0.10
C ALA A 28 2.95 -1.07 0.84
N TYR A 29 3.95 -0.50 0.20
CA TYR A 29 5.34 -0.59 0.64
C TYR A 29 5.93 0.79 0.92
N SER A 30 6.39 1.01 2.13
CA SER A 30 7.02 2.27 2.55
C SER A 30 8.55 2.23 2.56
N GLY A 31 9.15 1.07 2.36
CA GLY A 31 10.60 0.89 2.56
C GLY A 31 11.03 0.82 4.01
N GLY A 32 10.10 0.90 4.97
CA GLY A 32 10.34 0.72 6.40
C GLY A 32 10.58 -0.74 6.78
N LEU A 33 11.01 -0.96 8.02
CA LEU A 33 11.31 -2.29 8.56
C LEU A 33 10.09 -3.21 8.48
N ASP A 34 8.94 -2.75 8.95
CA ASP A 34 7.72 -3.56 9.05
C ASP A 34 7.27 -4.08 7.67
N THR A 35 7.21 -3.20 6.66
CA THR A 35 6.81 -3.59 5.32
C THR A 35 7.84 -4.50 4.65
N SER A 36 9.13 -4.33 4.95
CA SER A 36 10.20 -5.20 4.45
C SER A 36 10.13 -6.61 5.05
N VAL A 37 9.82 -6.73 6.34
CA VAL A 37 9.56 -8.02 7.00
C VAL A 37 8.33 -8.69 6.40
N ILE A 38 7.26 -7.94 6.13
CA ILE A 38 6.04 -8.47 5.50
C ILE A 38 6.33 -9.03 4.10
N VAL A 39 7.13 -8.35 3.26
CA VAL A 39 7.54 -8.89 1.95
C VAL A 39 8.15 -10.28 2.11
N LYS A 40 9.14 -10.40 2.98
CA LYS A 40 9.86 -11.64 3.23
C LYS A 40 8.93 -12.74 3.76
N TRP A 41 8.10 -12.39 4.73
CA TRP A 41 7.13 -13.31 5.32
C TRP A 41 6.12 -13.83 4.30
N LEU A 42 5.62 -12.99 3.40
CA LEU A 42 4.71 -13.40 2.33
C LEU A 42 5.38 -14.38 1.36
N GLN A 43 6.61 -14.08 0.94
CA GLN A 43 7.38 -14.95 0.05
C GLN A 43 7.64 -16.32 0.69
N GLU A 44 8.05 -16.36 1.95
CA GLU A 44 8.42 -17.60 2.65
C GLU A 44 7.19 -18.42 3.09
N THR A 45 6.13 -17.76 3.56
CA THR A 45 4.97 -18.45 4.12
C THR A 45 3.99 -18.95 3.06
N TYR A 46 3.79 -18.16 1.99
CA TYR A 46 2.81 -18.46 0.95
C TYR A 46 3.45 -18.87 -0.37
N GLY A 47 4.76 -18.65 -0.54
CA GLY A 47 5.46 -18.90 -1.81
C GLY A 47 4.93 -18.03 -2.95
N CYS A 48 4.27 -16.90 -2.64
CA CYS A 48 3.61 -16.04 -3.61
C CYS A 48 4.56 -15.00 -4.18
N GLU A 49 4.24 -14.51 -5.38
CA GLU A 49 4.87 -13.33 -5.93
C GLU A 49 4.38 -12.10 -5.20
N VAL A 50 5.31 -11.29 -4.67
CA VAL A 50 4.98 -10.02 -4.04
C VAL A 50 5.24 -8.88 -5.01
N ILE A 51 4.20 -8.08 -5.23
CA ILE A 51 4.24 -6.83 -5.99
C ILE A 51 4.20 -5.70 -4.98
N THR A 52 5.12 -4.73 -5.07
CA THR A 52 5.11 -3.59 -4.15
C THR A 52 4.56 -2.34 -4.83
N PHE A 53 3.77 -1.59 -4.10
CA PHE A 53 3.27 -0.28 -4.50
C PHE A 53 3.67 0.78 -3.47
N THR A 54 4.29 1.85 -3.94
CA THR A 54 4.66 3.03 -3.14
C THR A 54 4.04 4.27 -3.76
N ALA A 55 3.21 4.97 -3.00
CA ALA A 55 2.65 6.24 -3.40
C ALA A 55 3.63 7.37 -3.05
N ASP A 56 4.02 8.17 -4.03
CA ASP A 56 4.70 9.46 -3.77
C ASP A 56 3.63 10.54 -3.54
N ILE A 57 3.44 10.88 -2.29
CA ILE A 57 2.51 11.92 -1.82
C ILE A 57 3.25 13.14 -1.24
N GLY A 58 4.57 13.24 -1.47
CA GLY A 58 5.40 14.35 -1.03
C GLY A 58 6.40 14.02 0.08
N GLN A 59 6.71 12.74 0.33
CA GLN A 59 7.69 12.32 1.35
C GLN A 59 9.17 12.50 0.91
N GLY A 60 9.40 13.12 -0.24
CA GLY A 60 10.73 13.55 -0.68
C GLY A 60 11.68 12.38 -1.00
N ASN A 61 12.85 12.35 -0.35
CA ASN A 61 13.95 11.43 -0.69
C ASN A 61 13.75 9.98 -0.23
N GLU A 62 12.59 9.61 0.30
CA GLU A 62 12.34 8.25 0.81
C GLU A 62 12.00 7.25 -0.31
N ILE A 63 11.63 7.71 -1.50
CA ILE A 63 11.14 6.90 -2.60
C ILE A 63 12.24 5.99 -3.18
N GLU A 64 13.39 6.54 -3.54
CA GLU A 64 14.49 5.76 -4.14
C GLU A 64 15.10 4.73 -3.16
N PRO A 65 15.32 5.05 -1.87
CA PRO A 65 15.67 4.03 -0.89
C PRO A 65 14.66 2.91 -0.77
N ALA A 66 13.35 3.21 -0.82
CA ALA A 66 12.30 2.19 -0.79
C ALA A 66 12.37 1.28 -2.02
N ARG A 67 12.53 1.84 -3.22
CA ARG A 67 12.73 1.08 -4.47
C ARG A 67 13.90 0.10 -4.35
N LYS A 68 15.05 0.60 -3.93
CA LYS A 68 16.26 -0.21 -3.80
C LYS A 68 16.06 -1.36 -2.81
N LYS A 69 15.47 -1.10 -1.65
CA LYS A 69 15.18 -2.15 -0.66
C LYS A 69 14.22 -3.21 -1.19
N ALA A 70 13.19 -2.82 -1.95
CA ALA A 70 12.29 -3.78 -2.57
C ALA A 70 13.03 -4.68 -3.57
N GLN A 71 13.94 -4.11 -4.39
CA GLN A 71 14.81 -4.87 -5.31
C GLN A 71 15.71 -5.84 -4.55
N ASP A 72 16.34 -5.39 -3.48
CA ASP A 72 17.23 -6.21 -2.64
C ASP A 72 16.48 -7.38 -1.97
N LEU A 73 15.17 -7.22 -1.72
CA LEU A 73 14.27 -8.27 -1.24
C LEU A 73 13.76 -9.23 -2.35
N GLY A 74 14.22 -9.06 -3.59
CA GLY A 74 13.85 -9.90 -4.72
C GLY A 74 12.47 -9.59 -5.32
N VAL A 75 11.88 -8.44 -5.01
CA VAL A 75 10.62 -8.00 -5.63
C VAL A 75 10.87 -7.66 -7.10
N ARG A 76 10.10 -8.28 -8.01
CA ARG A 76 10.25 -8.10 -9.46
C ARG A 76 9.39 -6.97 -10.02
N GLN A 77 8.20 -6.77 -9.44
CA GLN A 77 7.25 -5.75 -9.87
C GLN A 77 7.13 -4.69 -8.78
N ILE A 78 7.62 -3.49 -9.09
CA ILE A 78 7.67 -2.35 -8.16
C ILE A 78 6.98 -1.18 -8.83
N PHE A 79 5.80 -0.81 -8.31
CA PHE A 79 5.05 0.35 -8.74
C PHE A 79 5.35 1.52 -7.83
N ILE A 80 5.69 2.65 -8.42
CA ILE A 80 5.84 3.93 -7.72
C ILE A 80 5.09 4.97 -8.53
N GLU A 81 4.07 5.58 -7.93
CA GLU A 81 3.24 6.56 -8.61
C GLU A 81 3.33 7.93 -7.92
N ASP A 82 3.49 8.98 -8.72
CA ASP A 82 3.39 10.35 -8.23
C ASP A 82 1.91 10.72 -8.08
N LEU A 83 1.46 10.77 -6.84
CA LEU A 83 0.09 11.09 -6.46
C LEU A 83 -0.03 12.43 -5.72
N LYS A 84 1.02 13.27 -5.74
CA LYS A 84 1.07 14.54 -5.00
C LYS A 84 -0.08 15.47 -5.36
N GLU A 85 -0.35 15.64 -6.65
CA GLU A 85 -1.41 16.55 -7.08
C GLU A 85 -2.79 16.03 -6.69
N GLU A 86 -3.08 14.73 -6.95
CA GLU A 86 -4.36 14.10 -6.57
C GLU A 86 -4.56 14.16 -5.05
N PHE A 87 -3.51 13.88 -4.29
CA PHE A 87 -3.54 13.92 -2.82
C PHE A 87 -3.87 15.33 -2.30
N VAL A 88 -3.19 16.34 -2.82
CA VAL A 88 -3.41 17.73 -2.37
C VAL A 88 -4.80 18.22 -2.76
N ARG A 89 -5.20 18.02 -4.01
CA ARG A 89 -6.47 18.49 -4.54
C ARG A 89 -7.68 17.85 -3.88
N ASP A 90 -7.66 16.51 -3.76
CA ASP A 90 -8.85 15.72 -3.44
C ASP A 90 -8.94 15.32 -1.95
N PHE A 91 -7.84 15.44 -1.21
CA PHE A 91 -7.79 15.07 0.21
C PHE A 91 -7.33 16.21 1.11
N VAL A 92 -6.20 16.86 0.81
CA VAL A 92 -5.64 17.90 1.70
C VAL A 92 -6.50 19.15 1.70
N PHE A 93 -6.87 19.70 0.55
CA PHE A 93 -7.73 20.89 0.50
C PHE A 93 -9.14 20.66 1.07
N PRO A 94 -9.83 19.55 0.80
CA PRO A 94 -11.09 19.26 1.49
C PRO A 94 -10.93 19.16 3.01
N MET A 95 -9.88 18.53 3.49
CA MET A 95 -9.58 18.45 4.93
C MET A 95 -9.42 19.85 5.55
N PHE A 96 -8.66 20.74 4.92
CA PHE A 96 -8.50 22.11 5.40
C PHE A 96 -9.83 22.88 5.38
N ARG A 97 -10.63 22.75 4.33
CA ARG A 97 -11.94 23.41 4.26
C ARG A 97 -12.91 22.93 5.34
N ALA A 98 -12.81 21.64 5.70
CA ALA A 98 -13.60 21.05 6.78
C ALA A 98 -13.05 21.40 8.17
N ASN A 99 -11.89 22.08 8.27
CA ASN A 99 -11.18 22.36 9.51
C ASN A 99 -11.00 21.10 10.39
N THR A 100 -10.65 19.99 9.76
CA THR A 100 -10.56 18.69 10.42
C THR A 100 -9.20 18.55 11.09
N ILE A 101 -9.18 18.79 12.39
CA ILE A 101 -7.99 18.64 13.24
C ILE A 101 -8.36 17.71 14.39
N TYR A 102 -7.57 16.64 14.58
CA TYR A 102 -7.75 15.71 15.69
C TYR A 102 -7.11 16.29 16.96
N GLU A 103 -7.91 16.39 18.03
CA GLU A 103 -7.49 16.94 19.34
C GLU A 103 -6.81 18.33 19.27
N ASN A 104 -7.17 19.17 18.29
CA ASN A 104 -6.60 20.48 18.01
C ASN A 104 -5.09 20.50 17.68
N GLU A 105 -4.49 19.37 17.38
CA GLU A 105 -3.04 19.26 17.12
C GLU A 105 -2.74 18.54 15.81
N TYR A 106 -3.41 17.40 15.53
CA TYR A 106 -3.03 16.52 14.44
C TYR A 106 -3.88 16.74 13.17
N MET A 107 -3.23 17.10 12.08
CA MET A 107 -3.85 17.40 10.78
C MET A 107 -4.21 16.16 9.93
N LEU A 108 -4.33 14.98 10.52
CA LEU A 108 -4.82 13.76 9.88
C LEU A 108 -4.09 13.32 8.58
N GLY A 109 -2.86 13.76 8.34
CA GLY A 109 -2.13 13.48 7.11
C GLY A 109 -2.08 11.99 6.75
N THR A 110 -1.73 11.14 7.70
CA THR A 110 -1.70 9.68 7.50
C THR A 110 -3.09 9.11 7.24
N SER A 111 -4.11 9.63 7.91
CA SER A 111 -5.49 9.14 7.79
C SER A 111 -6.07 9.41 6.40
N ILE A 112 -5.84 10.60 5.86
CA ILE A 112 -6.36 10.99 4.54
C ILE A 112 -5.54 10.41 3.37
N ALA A 113 -4.29 10.00 3.59
CA ALA A 113 -3.47 9.33 2.58
C ALA A 113 -3.94 7.90 2.30
N ARG A 114 -4.44 7.19 3.32
CA ARG A 114 -4.82 5.78 3.20
C ARG A 114 -5.90 5.48 2.17
N PRO A 115 -6.98 6.26 2.03
CA PRO A 115 -7.99 6.03 0.99
C PRO A 115 -7.41 6.09 -0.43
N LEU A 116 -6.53 7.05 -0.71
CA LEU A 116 -5.87 7.18 -2.01
C LEU A 116 -4.95 5.98 -2.29
N ILE A 117 -4.12 5.60 -1.31
CA ILE A 117 -3.24 4.43 -1.41
C ILE A 117 -4.06 3.17 -1.65
N SER A 118 -5.18 3.00 -0.93
CA SER A 118 -6.06 1.83 -1.09
C SER A 118 -6.69 1.77 -2.48
N LYS A 119 -7.16 2.89 -3.00
CA LYS A 119 -7.71 2.99 -4.35
C LYS A 119 -6.71 2.47 -5.38
N ARG A 120 -5.46 2.95 -5.32
CA ARG A 120 -4.42 2.52 -6.27
C ARG A 120 -4.00 1.07 -6.10
N LEU A 121 -3.93 0.58 -4.86
CA LEU A 121 -3.68 -0.85 -4.61
C LEU A 121 -4.71 -1.76 -5.28
N VAL A 122 -5.99 -1.37 -5.19
CA VAL A 122 -7.10 -2.10 -5.82
C VAL A 122 -7.00 -2.07 -7.34
N GLU A 123 -6.58 -0.94 -7.92
CA GLU A 123 -6.40 -0.79 -9.38
C GLU A 123 -5.23 -1.61 -9.92
N ILE A 124 -4.18 -1.86 -9.11
CA ILE A 124 -3.02 -2.67 -9.47
C ILE A 124 -3.30 -4.17 -9.33
N ALA A 125 -4.12 -4.55 -8.36
CA ALA A 125 -4.43 -5.95 -8.04
C ALA A 125 -5.41 -6.58 -9.01
#